data_baaf3092c44961119cfc4dfe49fc730e
#
_entry.id   baaf3092c44961119cfc4dfe49fc730e
#
_cell.length_a   1.000
_cell.length_b   1.000
_cell.length_c   1.000
_cell.angle_alpha   90.00
_cell.angle_beta   90.00
_cell.angle_gamma   90.00
#
_symmetry.space_group_name_H-M   'P 1'
#
loop_
_entity.id
_entity.type
_entity.pdbx_description
1 polymer ?
#
loop_
_entity_poly.entity_id
_entity_poly.type
_entity_poly.pdbx_seq_one_letter_code
_entity_poly.pdbx_strand_id
1 'polypeptide(L)' 'MPNFHTLAAIEAAINHWRDRSPAQGEARVLSAEVDALAEPYALLILGGRKTIDDAELSSAARAALQAWREATGG' A
#
# COMPACT_ATOMS: atom_id res chain seq x y z
N MET A 1 9.02 2.14 -19.50
CA MET A 1 9.26 1.90 -18.09
C MET A 1 8.24 0.92 -17.56
N PRO A 2 8.69 -0.14 -16.94
CA PRO A 2 7.74 -1.05 -16.33
C PRO A 2 7.07 -0.38 -15.15
N ASN A 3 5.75 -0.51 -15.08
CA ASN A 3 4.98 0.04 -14.00
C ASN A 3 4.59 -1.07 -13.05
N PHE A 4 5.52 -1.44 -12.21
CA PHE A 4 5.25 -2.48 -11.24
C PHE A 4 5.77 -2.03 -9.88
N HIS A 5 5.25 -2.67 -8.84
CA HIS A 5 5.61 -2.37 -7.46
C HIS A 5 6.05 -3.65 -6.79
N THR A 6 7.05 -3.54 -5.92
CA THR A 6 7.54 -4.71 -5.20
C THR A 6 6.74 -4.91 -3.91
N LEU A 7 6.76 -6.14 -3.42
CA LEU A 7 6.15 -6.44 -2.14
C LEU A 7 6.72 -5.53 -1.05
N ALA A 8 8.04 -5.33 -1.09
CA ALA A 8 8.69 -4.47 -0.10
C ALA A 8 8.18 -3.04 -0.17
N ALA A 9 7.92 -2.53 -1.38
CA ALA A 9 7.42 -1.17 -1.53
C ALA A 9 6.01 -1.05 -0.96
N ILE A 10 5.17 -2.04 -1.24
CA ILE A 10 3.80 -2.01 -0.73
C ILE A 10 3.80 -2.10 0.79
N GLU A 11 4.65 -2.97 1.32
CA GLU A 11 4.78 -3.11 2.76
C GLU A 11 5.23 -1.81 3.42
N ALA A 12 6.22 -1.15 2.81
CA ALA A 12 6.71 0.12 3.32
C ALA A 12 5.63 1.19 3.29
N ALA A 13 4.84 1.21 2.22
CA ALA A 13 3.76 2.17 2.10
C ALA A 13 2.69 1.93 3.17
N ILE A 14 2.36 0.66 3.41
CA ILE A 14 1.38 0.33 4.46
C ILE A 14 1.88 0.82 5.81
N ASN A 15 3.14 0.56 6.12
CA ASN A 15 3.71 0.99 7.39
C ASN A 15 3.72 2.51 7.51
N HIS A 16 4.01 3.20 6.42
CA HIS A 16 4.00 4.64 6.39
C HIS A 16 2.62 5.20 6.75
N TRP A 17 1.58 4.66 6.12
CA TRP A 17 0.23 5.13 6.38
C TRP A 17 -0.27 4.75 7.77
N ARG A 18 0.13 3.60 8.26
CA ARG A 18 -0.24 3.19 9.62
C ARG A 18 0.38 4.12 10.66
N ASP A 19 1.61 4.54 10.42
CA ASP A 19 2.27 5.46 11.34
C ASP A 19 1.61 6.82 11.33
N ARG A 20 1.14 7.25 10.17
CA ARG A 20 0.54 8.57 10.06
C ARG A 20 -0.91 8.59 10.55
N SER A 21 -1.53 7.43 10.63
CA SER A 21 -2.91 7.35 11.07
C SER A 21 -3.02 6.31 12.16
N PRO A 22 -2.37 6.54 13.29
CA PRO A 22 -2.40 5.56 14.37
C PRO A 22 -3.81 5.41 14.90
N ALA A 23 -4.18 4.17 15.18
CA ALA A 23 -5.47 3.89 15.77
C ALA A 23 -5.54 4.53 17.15
N GLN A 24 -6.57 5.29 17.39
CA GLN A 24 -6.74 5.95 18.66
C GLN A 24 -7.82 5.23 19.45
N GLY A 25 -7.43 4.64 20.53
CA GLY A 25 -8.38 3.97 21.38
C GLY A 25 -9.10 2.85 20.67
N GLU A 26 -10.39 2.90 20.64
CA GLU A 26 -11.18 1.85 20.05
C GLU A 26 -11.24 1.92 18.53
N ALA A 27 -10.58 2.87 17.95
CA ALA A 27 -10.65 3.04 16.53
C ALA A 27 -9.86 1.94 15.82
N ARG A 28 -10.54 0.92 15.47
CA ARG A 28 -9.96 -0.15 14.70
C ARG A 28 -10.03 0.14 13.25
N VAL A 29 -10.37 1.35 12.92
CA VAL A 29 -10.56 1.75 11.55
C VAL A 29 -9.22 1.96 10.90
N LEU A 30 -8.95 1.20 9.88
CA LEU A 30 -7.76 1.40 9.08
C LEU A 30 -7.98 2.64 8.23
N SER A 31 -6.90 3.36 7.95
CA SER A 31 -7.00 4.48 7.03
C SER A 31 -7.41 3.94 5.66
N ALA A 32 -7.99 4.81 4.85
CA ALA A 32 -8.38 4.42 3.50
C ALA A 32 -7.17 3.92 2.72
N GLU A 33 -6.01 4.55 2.95
CA GLU A 33 -4.80 4.17 2.26
C GLU A 33 -4.34 2.77 2.65
N VAL A 34 -4.36 2.47 3.94
CA VAL A 34 -3.95 1.14 4.41
C VAL A 34 -4.92 0.09 3.88
N ASP A 35 -6.20 0.38 3.95
CA ASP A 35 -7.21 -0.55 3.48
C ASP A 35 -7.03 -0.83 1.99
N ALA A 36 -6.78 0.21 1.21
CA ALA A 36 -6.59 0.06 -0.23
C ALA A 36 -5.35 -0.76 -0.56
N LEU A 37 -4.28 -0.60 0.22
CA LEU A 37 -3.04 -1.31 -0.02
C LEU A 37 -3.05 -2.73 0.52
N ALA A 38 -3.93 -3.03 1.46
CA ALA A 38 -4.01 -4.36 2.04
C ALA A 38 -4.41 -5.39 1.00
N GLU A 39 -5.25 -5.03 0.06
CA GLU A 39 -5.73 -5.96 -0.95
C GLU A 39 -4.60 -6.46 -1.85
N PRO A 40 -3.82 -5.58 -2.50
CA PRO A 40 -2.72 -6.06 -3.31
C PRO A 40 -1.64 -6.75 -2.48
N TYR A 41 -1.47 -6.31 -1.24
CA TYR A 41 -0.51 -6.94 -0.35
C TYR A 41 -0.88 -8.40 -0.13
N ALA A 42 -2.17 -8.65 0.16
CA ALA A 42 -2.64 -10.01 0.38
C ALA A 42 -2.48 -10.87 -0.87
N LEU A 43 -2.75 -10.30 -2.04
CA LEU A 43 -2.58 -11.02 -3.29
C LEU A 43 -1.14 -11.45 -3.50
N LEU A 44 -0.21 -10.59 -3.16
CA LEU A 44 1.21 -10.91 -3.31
C LEU A 44 1.61 -12.03 -2.35
N ILE A 45 1.18 -11.93 -1.11
CA ILE A 45 1.53 -12.92 -0.10
C ILE A 45 0.92 -14.27 -0.44
N LEU A 46 -0.38 -14.29 -0.73
CA LEU A 46 -1.07 -15.54 -1.00
C LEU A 46 -0.61 -16.19 -2.30
N GLY A 47 -0.25 -15.37 -3.28
CA GLY A 47 0.22 -15.87 -4.56
C GLY A 47 1.70 -16.18 -4.61
N GLY A 48 2.42 -15.90 -3.54
CA GLY A 48 3.86 -16.09 -3.52
C GLY A 48 4.59 -15.18 -4.50
N ARG A 49 3.99 -14.03 -4.81
CA ARG A 49 4.55 -13.09 -5.77
C ARG A 49 5.35 -12.02 -5.06
N LYS A 50 6.32 -11.48 -5.74
CA LYS A 50 7.15 -10.41 -5.19
C LYS A 50 6.90 -9.07 -5.83
N THR A 51 6.16 -9.05 -6.92
CA THR A 51 5.85 -7.83 -7.63
C THR A 51 4.42 -7.85 -8.11
N ILE A 52 3.86 -6.68 -8.28
CA ILE A 52 2.52 -6.53 -8.82
C ILE A 52 2.53 -5.41 -9.83
N ASP A 53 1.84 -5.61 -10.94
CA ASP A 53 1.76 -4.61 -11.98
C ASP A 53 0.85 -3.48 -11.53
N ASP A 54 1.21 -2.26 -11.89
CA ASP A 54 0.41 -1.09 -11.56
C ASP A 54 -1.02 -1.24 -12.08
N ALA A 55 -1.19 -1.88 -13.22
CA ALA A 55 -2.52 -2.09 -13.81
C ALA A 55 -3.39 -3.01 -12.97
N GLU A 56 -2.80 -3.81 -12.09
CA GLU A 56 -3.56 -4.70 -11.22
C GLU A 56 -4.06 -4.01 -9.97
N LEU A 57 -3.61 -2.78 -9.73
CA LEU A 57 -3.99 -2.05 -8.54
C LEU A 57 -5.27 -1.28 -8.77
N SER A 58 -6.07 -1.14 -7.71
CA SER A 58 -7.22 -0.28 -7.75
C SER A 58 -6.75 1.18 -7.82
N SER A 59 -7.65 2.07 -8.19
CA SER A 59 -7.33 3.50 -8.21
C SER A 59 -6.89 3.98 -6.85
N ALA A 60 -7.55 3.49 -5.80
CA ALA A 60 -7.23 3.90 -4.44
C ALA A 60 -5.84 3.41 -4.03
N ALA A 61 -5.49 2.19 -4.40
CA ALA A 61 -4.17 1.66 -4.07
C ALA A 61 -3.08 2.42 -4.81
N ARG A 62 -3.31 2.74 -6.07
CA ARG A 62 -2.35 3.51 -6.85
C ARG A 62 -2.13 4.89 -6.25
N ALA A 63 -3.23 5.54 -5.88
CA ALA A 63 -3.14 6.86 -5.28
C ALA A 63 -2.38 6.81 -3.96
N ALA A 64 -2.61 5.78 -3.16
CA ALA A 64 -1.93 5.65 -1.89
C ALA A 64 -0.42 5.44 -2.08
N LEU A 65 -0.04 4.63 -3.05
CA LEU A 65 1.38 4.41 -3.35
C LEU A 65 2.05 5.67 -3.87
N GLN A 66 1.36 6.38 -4.74
CA GLN A 66 1.91 7.62 -5.29
C GLN A 66 2.09 8.66 -4.20
N ALA A 67 1.09 8.81 -3.34
CA ALA A 67 1.19 9.77 -2.24
C ALA A 67 2.31 9.40 -1.29
N TRP A 68 2.51 8.11 -1.04
CA TRP A 68 3.61 7.65 -0.21
C TRP A 68 4.96 8.02 -0.82
N ARG A 69 5.10 7.80 -2.13
CA ARG A 69 6.36 8.15 -2.80
C ARG A 69 6.64 9.63 -2.72
N GLU A 70 5.61 10.43 -2.92
CA GLU A 70 5.77 11.88 -2.87
C GLU A 70 6.12 12.34 -1.47
N ALA A 71 5.53 11.71 -0.46
CA ALA A 71 5.77 12.08 0.92
C ALA A 71 7.18 11.70 1.37
N THR A 72 7.73 10.61 0.83
CA THR A 72 9.05 10.14 1.24
C THR A 72 10.15 10.55 0.29
N GLY A 73 9.80 11.21 -0.78
CA GLY A 73 10.79 11.66 -1.75
C GLY A 73 11.36 10.54 -2.60
N GLY A 74 10.74 9.38 -2.49
CA GLY A 74 11.20 8.21 -3.26
C GLY A 74 10.28 7.87 -4.41
#